data_ed6bff9bcb68a534b47b57e3507d8049
#
_entry.id   ed6bff9bcb68a534b47b57e3507d8049
#
_cell.length_a   1.000
_cell.length_b   1.000
_cell.length_c   1.000
_cell.angle_alpha   90.00
_cell.angle_beta   90.00
_cell.angle_gamma   90.00
#
_symmetry.space_group_name_H-M   'P 1'
#
loop_
_entity.id
_entity.type
_entity.pdbx_description
1 polymer ?
#
loop_
_entity_poly.entity_id
_entity_poly.type
_entity_poly.pdbx_seq_one_letter_code
_entity_poly.pdbx_strand_id
1 'polypeptide(L)'
;MRIRSGDVSQPAEQQLLRDYFGYRAAAFPQAGGYTVSLPDPSQFDGARGVFLVVDDDSGVPVGCGGIRMLALDPARDGGAVRAEVKHVWLDPSTRGRGWAGELLDALEQSARALGATELVLDTHHTLEAAARLYARTGFVPTEPYNDNPNATRWYRKPLGDLGPGGSR
;
A
#
# COMPACT_ATOMS: atom_id res chain seq x y z
N MET A 1 -15.24 -9.51 7.47
CA MET A 1 -13.88 -9.26 6.95
C MET A 1 -12.85 -9.44 8.04
N ARG A 2 -11.68 -9.99 7.73
CA ARG A 2 -10.53 -10.12 8.61
C ARG A 2 -9.27 -9.64 7.89
N ILE A 3 -8.43 -8.85 8.58
CA ILE A 3 -7.10 -8.48 8.09
C ILE A 3 -6.08 -9.26 8.90
N ARG A 4 -5.12 -9.89 8.22
CA ARG A 4 -4.05 -10.69 8.83
C ARG A 4 -2.71 -10.42 8.15
N SER A 5 -1.62 -10.74 8.83
CA SER A 5 -0.31 -10.79 8.19
C SER A 5 -0.27 -11.92 7.15
N GLY A 6 0.40 -11.66 6.04
CA GLY A 6 0.66 -12.62 4.97
C GLY A 6 2.14 -12.76 4.70
N ASP A 7 2.50 -13.86 4.07
CA ASP A 7 3.85 -14.14 3.58
C ASP A 7 3.80 -14.21 2.06
N VAL A 8 4.44 -13.25 1.38
CA VAL A 8 4.42 -13.15 -0.09
C VAL A 8 5.05 -14.34 -0.81
N SER A 9 5.71 -15.24 -0.10
CA SER A 9 6.22 -16.51 -0.66
C SER A 9 5.15 -17.60 -0.76
N GLN A 10 4.02 -17.44 -0.06
CA GLN A 10 2.97 -18.45 -0.02
C GLN A 10 2.06 -18.40 -1.27
N PRO A 11 1.50 -19.54 -1.70
CA PRO A 11 0.70 -19.62 -2.92
C PRO A 11 -0.52 -18.70 -2.95
N ALA A 12 -1.21 -18.49 -1.83
CA ALA A 12 -2.38 -17.63 -1.75
C ALA A 12 -2.02 -16.15 -1.95
N GLU A 13 -0.98 -15.67 -1.30
CA GLU A 13 -0.45 -14.31 -1.42
C GLU A 13 0.12 -14.06 -2.83
N GLN A 14 0.77 -15.06 -3.40
CA GLN A 14 1.23 -15.03 -4.79
C GLN A 14 0.05 -14.89 -5.77
N GLN A 15 -1.10 -15.53 -5.49
CA GLN A 15 -2.30 -15.37 -6.31
C GLN A 15 -2.85 -13.96 -6.21
N LEU A 16 -2.98 -13.39 -5.00
CA LEU A 16 -3.40 -12.00 -4.81
C LEU A 16 -2.50 -11.00 -5.56
N LEU A 17 -1.19 -11.22 -5.55
CA LEU A 17 -0.25 -10.39 -6.32
C LEU A 17 -0.46 -10.53 -7.83
N ARG A 18 -0.71 -11.74 -8.33
CA ARG A 18 -1.06 -11.93 -9.76
C ARG A 18 -2.34 -11.20 -10.14
N ASP A 19 -3.36 -11.27 -9.31
CA ASP A 19 -4.65 -10.59 -9.52
C ASP A 19 -4.47 -9.07 -9.49
N TYR A 20 -3.71 -8.55 -8.53
CA TYR A 20 -3.31 -7.13 -8.48
C TYR A 20 -2.61 -6.69 -9.77
N PHE A 21 -1.56 -7.41 -10.19
CA PHE A 21 -0.81 -7.04 -11.40
C PHE A 21 -1.65 -7.18 -12.67
N GLY A 22 -2.49 -8.20 -12.76
CA GLY A 22 -3.45 -8.37 -13.85
C GLY A 22 -4.43 -7.20 -13.95
N TYR A 23 -5.00 -6.80 -12.81
CA TYR A 23 -5.87 -5.63 -12.74
C TYR A 23 -5.15 -4.34 -13.16
N ARG A 24 -3.92 -4.13 -12.69
CA ARG A 24 -3.10 -2.97 -13.04
C ARG A 24 -2.76 -2.93 -14.53
N ALA A 25 -2.34 -4.05 -15.08
CA ALA A 25 -2.00 -4.16 -16.52
C ALA A 25 -3.22 -3.91 -17.42
N ALA A 26 -4.39 -4.42 -17.04
CA ALA A 26 -5.64 -4.20 -17.78
C ALA A 26 -6.10 -2.74 -17.73
N ALA A 27 -5.83 -2.04 -16.63
CA ALA A 27 -6.18 -0.63 -16.47
C ALA A 27 -5.14 0.35 -17.07
N PHE A 28 -4.00 -0.16 -17.58
CA PHE A 28 -2.95 0.69 -18.13
C PHE A 28 -3.32 1.18 -19.53
N PRO A 29 -3.10 2.46 -19.88
CA PRO A 29 -3.58 3.05 -21.13
C PRO A 29 -3.01 2.40 -22.40
N GLN A 30 -1.81 1.83 -22.31
CA GLN A 30 -1.16 1.16 -23.43
C GLN A 30 -1.08 -0.34 -23.16
N ALA A 31 -1.64 -1.15 -24.04
CA ALA A 31 -1.52 -2.60 -23.94
C ALA A 31 -0.03 -3.00 -23.92
N GLY A 32 0.37 -3.78 -22.92
CA GLY A 32 1.75 -4.22 -22.71
C GLY A 32 2.69 -3.15 -22.16
N GLY A 33 2.22 -1.93 -21.88
CA GLY A 33 3.04 -0.85 -21.32
C GLY A 33 3.29 -0.95 -19.82
N TYR A 34 2.53 -1.79 -19.10
CA TYR A 34 2.70 -1.99 -17.67
C TYR A 34 3.88 -2.92 -17.36
N THR A 35 4.84 -2.40 -16.61
CA THR A 35 5.99 -3.19 -16.16
C THR A 35 5.65 -3.90 -14.85
N VAL A 36 5.58 -5.24 -14.89
CA VAL A 36 5.39 -6.06 -13.68
C VAL A 36 6.72 -6.20 -12.95
N SER A 37 6.74 -5.80 -11.69
CA SER A 37 7.87 -6.02 -10.78
C SER A 37 7.36 -6.76 -9.56
N LEU A 38 7.63 -8.07 -9.52
CA LEU A 38 7.28 -8.87 -8.34
C LEU A 38 8.08 -8.39 -7.13
N PRO A 39 7.44 -8.29 -5.96
CA PRO A 39 8.14 -7.89 -4.76
C PRO A 39 9.12 -8.98 -4.30
N ASP A 40 10.27 -8.56 -3.81
CA ASP A 40 11.16 -9.42 -3.04
C ASP A 40 10.50 -9.69 -1.66
N PRO A 41 10.27 -10.96 -1.28
CA PRO A 41 9.68 -11.30 0.02
C PRO A 41 10.38 -10.65 1.21
N SER A 42 11.70 -10.47 1.12
CA SER A 42 12.48 -9.85 2.18
C SER A 42 12.09 -8.39 2.47
N GLN A 43 11.41 -7.71 1.54
CA GLN A 43 10.93 -6.34 1.74
C GLN A 43 9.78 -6.25 2.75
N PHE A 44 9.10 -7.38 3.00
CA PHE A 44 7.96 -7.49 3.90
C PHE A 44 8.26 -8.36 5.12
N ASP A 45 9.53 -8.44 5.51
CA ASP A 45 9.97 -9.28 6.63
C ASP A 45 10.58 -8.44 7.76
N GLY A 46 10.14 -8.71 8.99
CA GLY A 46 10.65 -8.10 10.21
C GLY A 46 10.52 -6.57 10.22
N ALA A 47 11.63 -5.89 10.46
CA ALA A 47 11.68 -4.43 10.52
C ALA A 47 11.65 -3.74 9.14
N ARG A 48 11.68 -4.50 8.04
CA ARG A 48 11.71 -3.95 6.69
C ARG A 48 10.33 -3.68 6.11
N GLY A 49 9.31 -4.36 6.61
CA GLY A 49 7.96 -4.15 6.12
C GLY A 49 6.96 -5.19 6.60
N VAL A 50 5.74 -5.05 6.13
CA VAL A 50 4.61 -5.93 6.44
C VAL A 50 3.79 -6.13 5.17
N PHE A 51 3.35 -7.36 4.94
CA PHE A 51 2.33 -7.67 3.95
C PHE A 51 1.05 -8.10 4.64
N LEU A 52 -0.07 -7.46 4.30
CA LEU A 52 -1.39 -7.74 4.86
C LEU A 52 -2.29 -8.39 3.82
N VAL A 53 -3.08 -9.34 4.26
CA VAL A 53 -4.11 -10.02 3.49
C VAL A 53 -5.47 -9.70 4.08
N VAL A 54 -6.43 -9.46 3.21
CA VAL A 54 -7.85 -9.30 3.56
C VAL A 54 -8.59 -10.57 3.19
N ASP A 55 -9.11 -11.25 4.20
CA ASP A 55 -10.01 -12.39 4.02
C ASP A 55 -11.46 -11.91 4.13
N ASP A 56 -12.35 -12.48 3.34
CA ASP A 56 -13.78 -12.26 3.45
C ASP A 56 -14.40 -12.97 4.67
N ASP A 57 -15.72 -12.90 4.80
CA ASP A 57 -16.43 -13.51 5.93
C ASP A 57 -16.42 -15.06 5.89
N SER A 58 -16.06 -15.64 4.74
CA SER A 58 -15.87 -17.09 4.55
C SER A 58 -14.41 -17.53 4.74
N GLY A 59 -13.49 -16.58 5.00
CA GLY A 59 -12.07 -16.84 5.14
C GLY A 59 -11.31 -16.98 3.83
N VAL A 60 -11.92 -16.54 2.72
CA VAL A 60 -11.28 -16.52 1.40
C VAL A 60 -10.46 -15.23 1.24
N PRO A 61 -9.18 -15.31 0.85
CA PRO A 61 -8.37 -14.13 0.54
C PRO A 61 -8.93 -13.36 -0.66
N VAL A 62 -9.30 -12.09 -0.43
CA VAL A 62 -9.93 -11.22 -1.44
C VAL A 62 -9.22 -9.87 -1.59
N GLY A 63 -8.08 -9.70 -0.96
CA GLY A 63 -7.32 -8.47 -1.11
C GLY A 63 -5.99 -8.49 -0.37
N CYS A 64 -5.15 -7.52 -0.69
CA CYS A 64 -3.84 -7.38 -0.08
C CYS A 64 -3.35 -5.93 -0.08
N GLY A 65 -2.31 -5.69 0.70
CA GLY A 65 -1.52 -4.47 0.69
C GLY A 65 -0.23 -4.66 1.46
N GLY A 66 0.77 -3.87 1.16
CA GLY A 66 2.07 -3.95 1.83
C GLY A 66 2.59 -2.59 2.27
N ILE A 67 3.42 -2.61 3.28
CA ILE A 67 4.28 -1.51 3.71
C ILE A 67 5.71 -1.98 3.60
N ARG A 68 6.58 -1.19 2.95
CA ARG A 68 8.02 -1.36 3.04
C ARG A 68 8.69 -0.10 3.55
N MET A 69 9.63 -0.25 4.45
CA MET A 69 10.44 0.86 4.93
C MET A 69 11.41 1.28 3.84
N LEU A 70 11.51 2.58 3.58
CA LEU A 70 12.48 3.12 2.64
C LEU A 70 13.79 3.43 3.35
N ALA A 71 14.91 3.35 2.60
CA ALA A 71 16.19 3.81 3.10
C ALA A 71 16.11 5.31 3.44
N LEU A 72 16.72 5.70 4.54
CA LEU A 72 16.79 7.10 4.96
C LEU A 72 17.65 7.90 3.96
N ASP A 73 17.08 9.00 3.49
CA ASP A 73 17.80 10.02 2.73
C ASP A 73 17.51 11.40 3.35
N PRO A 74 18.29 11.83 4.35
CA PRO A 74 18.03 13.08 5.06
C PRO A 74 18.00 14.32 4.16
N ALA A 75 18.73 14.30 3.06
CA ALA A 75 18.74 15.40 2.09
C ALA A 75 17.43 15.51 1.31
N ARG A 76 16.76 14.37 1.06
CA ARG A 76 15.51 14.29 0.31
C ARG A 76 14.29 14.30 1.22
N ASP A 77 14.38 13.65 2.37
CA ASP A 77 13.23 13.32 3.22
C ASP A 77 13.02 14.33 4.34
N GLY A 78 13.94 15.31 4.50
CA GLY A 78 13.85 16.31 5.58
C GLY A 78 13.85 15.70 6.99
N GLY A 79 14.44 14.50 7.14
CA GLY A 79 14.49 13.75 8.40
C GLY A 79 13.27 12.83 8.63
N ALA A 80 12.32 12.77 7.72
CA ALA A 80 11.18 11.84 7.83
C ALA A 80 11.63 10.38 7.63
N VAL A 81 11.13 9.49 8.47
CA VAL A 81 11.24 8.04 8.30
C VAL A 81 10.07 7.57 7.44
N ARG A 82 10.34 7.23 6.19
CA ARG A 82 9.31 6.93 5.20
C ARG A 82 9.00 5.45 5.10
N ALA A 83 7.71 5.12 5.07
CA ALA A 83 7.23 3.82 4.65
C ALA A 83 6.39 3.95 3.37
N GLU A 84 6.64 3.08 2.40
CA GLU A 84 5.93 3.07 1.13
C GLU A 84 4.79 2.06 1.15
N VAL A 85 3.58 2.53 0.82
CA VAL A 85 2.40 1.69 0.62
C VAL A 85 2.46 1.06 -0.76
N LYS A 86 2.39 -0.26 -0.85
CA LYS A 86 2.49 -1.03 -2.10
C LYS A 86 1.37 -2.06 -2.24
N HIS A 87 1.07 -2.41 -3.48
CA HIS A 87 0.21 -3.55 -3.85
C HIS A 87 -1.19 -3.54 -3.21
N VAL A 88 -1.73 -2.34 -2.94
CA VAL A 88 -3.09 -2.20 -2.39
C VAL A 88 -4.10 -2.61 -3.46
N TRP A 89 -4.81 -3.69 -3.18
CA TRP A 89 -5.82 -4.23 -4.07
C TRP A 89 -6.90 -4.99 -3.29
N LEU A 90 -8.10 -4.87 -3.75
CA LEU A 90 -9.25 -5.63 -3.27
C LEU A 90 -10.04 -6.14 -4.48
N ASP A 91 -10.50 -7.39 -4.40
CA ASP A 91 -11.36 -7.96 -5.42
C ASP A 91 -12.58 -7.05 -5.67
N PRO A 92 -12.96 -6.83 -6.92
CA PRO A 92 -14.12 -5.99 -7.27
C PRO A 92 -15.43 -6.37 -6.56
N SER A 93 -15.62 -7.62 -6.15
CA SER A 93 -16.78 -8.07 -5.39
C SER A 93 -16.89 -7.44 -4.00
N THR A 94 -15.81 -6.88 -3.48
CA THR A 94 -15.76 -6.22 -2.16
C THR A 94 -16.14 -4.74 -2.19
N ARG A 95 -16.45 -4.19 -3.36
CA ARG A 95 -16.77 -2.77 -3.53
C ARG A 95 -17.94 -2.33 -2.66
N GLY A 96 -17.88 -1.08 -2.20
CA GLY A 96 -18.94 -0.47 -1.40
C GLY A 96 -18.95 -0.88 0.08
N ARG A 97 -18.06 -1.78 0.51
CA ARG A 97 -17.99 -2.28 1.89
C ARG A 97 -17.09 -1.47 2.82
N GLY A 98 -16.35 -0.48 2.31
CA GLY A 98 -15.41 0.32 3.11
C GLY A 98 -14.06 -0.35 3.37
N TRP A 99 -13.87 -1.60 2.97
CA TRP A 99 -12.69 -2.43 3.29
C TRP A 99 -11.34 -1.84 2.85
N ALA A 100 -11.35 -1.05 1.77
CA ALA A 100 -10.12 -0.37 1.31
C ALA A 100 -9.62 0.67 2.32
N GLY A 101 -10.53 1.38 2.98
CA GLY A 101 -10.18 2.30 4.07
C GLY A 101 -9.61 1.53 5.26
N GLU A 102 -10.28 0.46 5.70
CA GLU A 102 -9.82 -0.37 6.82
C GLU A 102 -8.44 -0.99 6.54
N LEU A 103 -8.19 -1.43 5.29
CA LEU A 103 -6.87 -1.93 4.89
C LEU A 103 -5.80 -0.83 4.98
N LEU A 104 -6.09 0.39 4.49
CA LEU A 104 -5.15 1.51 4.60
C LEU A 104 -4.87 1.89 6.05
N ASP A 105 -5.88 1.88 6.91
CA ASP A 105 -5.72 2.15 8.35
C ASP A 105 -4.82 1.07 9.01
N ALA A 106 -4.99 -0.20 8.67
CA ALA A 106 -4.14 -1.29 9.17
C ALA A 106 -2.69 -1.18 8.66
N LEU A 107 -2.50 -0.76 7.41
CA LEU A 107 -1.17 -0.49 6.84
C LEU A 107 -0.51 0.71 7.53
N GLU A 108 -1.25 1.77 7.82
CA GLU A 108 -0.74 2.91 8.57
C GLU A 108 -0.31 2.51 9.99
N GLN A 109 -1.13 1.74 10.71
CA GLN A 109 -0.79 1.23 12.03
C GLN A 109 0.50 0.38 11.99
N SER A 110 0.63 -0.47 10.97
CA SER A 110 1.84 -1.28 10.76
C SER A 110 3.08 -0.41 10.51
N ALA A 111 2.94 0.64 9.69
CA ALA A 111 4.03 1.57 9.41
C ALA A 111 4.48 2.33 10.68
N ARG A 112 3.52 2.80 11.49
CA ARG A 112 3.80 3.43 12.79
C ARG A 112 4.54 2.49 13.74
N ALA A 113 4.11 1.23 13.80
CA ALA A 113 4.78 0.22 14.62
C ALA A 113 6.22 -0.05 14.18
N LEU A 114 6.55 0.15 12.90
CA LEU A 114 7.89 0.09 12.35
C LEU A 114 8.69 1.40 12.49
N GLY A 115 8.09 2.43 13.11
CA GLY A 115 8.74 3.71 13.36
C GLY A 115 8.64 4.72 12.22
N ALA A 116 7.78 4.51 11.23
CA ALA A 116 7.56 5.48 10.17
C ALA A 116 6.88 6.75 10.71
N THR A 117 7.33 7.90 10.21
CA THR A 117 6.75 9.21 10.48
C THR A 117 6.01 9.79 9.27
N GLU A 118 6.15 9.16 8.11
CA GLU A 118 5.47 9.53 6.88
C GLU A 118 5.18 8.29 6.03
N LEU A 119 3.96 8.21 5.49
CA LEU A 119 3.62 7.28 4.41
C LEU A 119 3.81 7.96 3.07
N VAL A 120 4.30 7.21 2.10
CA VAL A 120 4.35 7.61 0.69
C VAL A 120 3.74 6.51 -0.18
N LEU A 121 3.20 6.88 -1.33
CA LEU A 121 2.75 5.95 -2.35
C LEU A 121 2.81 6.58 -3.73
N ASP A 122 2.92 5.74 -4.73
CA ASP A 122 2.78 6.11 -6.13
C ASP A 122 1.58 5.40 -6.78
N THR A 123 1.01 6.02 -7.80
CA THR A 123 -0.11 5.44 -8.57
C THR A 123 -0.17 6.02 -9.98
N HIS A 124 -1.05 5.48 -10.81
CA HIS A 124 -1.30 6.01 -12.15
C HIS A 124 -2.58 6.87 -12.15
N HIS A 125 -2.57 7.95 -12.93
CA HIS A 125 -3.69 8.92 -12.98
C HIS A 125 -5.01 8.30 -13.45
N THR A 126 -4.98 7.20 -14.19
CA THR A 126 -6.19 6.48 -14.63
C THR A 126 -6.93 5.77 -13.49
N LEU A 127 -6.29 5.59 -12.34
CA LEU A 127 -6.89 4.95 -11.17
C LEU A 127 -7.62 5.97 -10.28
N GLU A 128 -8.66 6.59 -10.82
CA GLU A 128 -9.40 7.64 -10.11
C GLU A 128 -10.01 7.19 -8.78
N ALA A 129 -10.49 5.95 -8.69
CA ALA A 129 -11.06 5.42 -7.45
C ALA A 129 -9.99 5.34 -6.34
N ALA A 130 -8.76 4.96 -6.68
CA ALA A 130 -7.64 4.96 -5.75
C ALA A 130 -7.27 6.39 -5.34
N ALA A 131 -7.21 7.34 -6.27
CA ALA A 131 -6.93 8.74 -5.95
C ALA A 131 -7.96 9.33 -4.98
N ARG A 132 -9.26 9.04 -5.19
CA ARG A 132 -10.32 9.46 -4.25
C ARG A 132 -10.19 8.82 -2.88
N LEU A 133 -9.80 7.54 -2.83
CA LEU A 133 -9.55 6.84 -1.58
C LEU A 133 -8.40 7.50 -0.81
N TYR A 134 -7.26 7.71 -1.46
CA TYR A 134 -6.09 8.33 -0.83
C TYR A 134 -6.39 9.74 -0.31
N ALA A 135 -7.08 10.57 -1.08
CA ALA A 135 -7.49 11.91 -0.63
C ALA A 135 -8.37 11.85 0.64
N ARG A 136 -9.35 10.92 0.69
CA ARG A 136 -10.22 10.76 1.87
C ARG A 136 -9.49 10.23 3.10
N THR A 137 -8.41 9.49 2.90
CA THR A 137 -7.60 8.91 3.99
C THR A 137 -6.40 9.77 4.38
N GLY A 138 -6.37 11.05 3.93
CA GLY A 138 -5.41 12.06 4.38
C GLY A 138 -4.10 12.12 3.61
N PHE A 139 -4.00 11.43 2.46
CA PHE A 139 -2.87 11.61 1.57
C PHE A 139 -3.00 12.90 0.75
N VAL A 140 -1.89 13.59 0.58
CA VAL A 140 -1.77 14.79 -0.25
C VAL A 140 -0.75 14.56 -1.37
N PRO A 141 -0.92 15.21 -2.54
CA PRO A 141 0.06 15.13 -3.62
C PRO A 141 1.45 15.56 -3.16
N THR A 142 2.48 14.93 -3.73
CA THR A 142 3.90 15.28 -3.50
C THR A 142 4.71 15.12 -4.78
N GLU A 143 5.95 15.63 -4.76
CA GLU A 143 6.92 15.39 -5.82
C GLU A 143 7.30 13.90 -5.92
N PRO A 144 7.73 13.43 -7.09
CA PRO A 144 8.23 12.07 -7.27
C PRO A 144 9.35 11.74 -6.28
N TYR A 145 9.20 10.65 -5.54
CA TYR A 145 10.23 10.13 -4.63
C TYR A 145 10.93 8.90 -5.21
N ASN A 146 10.47 8.37 -6.32
CA ASN A 146 11.04 7.23 -7.04
C ASN A 146 10.86 7.41 -8.56
N ASP A 147 11.53 6.54 -9.33
CA ASP A 147 11.47 6.51 -10.79
C ASP A 147 10.60 5.36 -11.32
N ASN A 148 9.48 5.07 -10.64
CA ASN A 148 8.57 4.00 -11.06
C ASN A 148 7.92 4.33 -12.43
N PRO A 149 8.22 3.57 -13.51
CA PRO A 149 7.71 3.87 -14.85
C PRO A 149 6.18 3.72 -14.97
N ASN A 150 5.56 3.03 -14.02
CA ASN A 150 4.10 2.83 -13.97
C ASN A 150 3.38 3.94 -13.20
N ALA A 151 4.12 4.89 -12.62
CA ALA A 151 3.55 5.97 -11.82
C ALA A 151 3.44 7.27 -12.63
N THR A 152 2.39 8.03 -12.36
CA THR A 152 2.20 9.40 -12.86
C THR A 152 1.73 10.35 -11.76
N ARG A 153 1.50 9.83 -10.55
CA ARG A 153 1.10 10.58 -9.37
C ARG A 153 1.75 10.01 -8.13
N TRP A 154 2.21 10.90 -7.26
CA TRP A 154 2.84 10.58 -5.98
C TRP A 154 2.10 11.28 -4.86
N TYR A 155 1.97 10.60 -3.74
CA TYR A 155 1.27 11.09 -2.56
C TYR A 155 2.08 10.83 -1.31
N ARG A 156 1.90 11.68 -0.31
CA ARG A 156 2.44 11.51 1.04
C ARG A 156 1.36 11.74 2.08
N LYS A 157 1.54 11.13 3.24
CA LYS A 157 0.71 11.35 4.43
C LYS A 157 1.64 11.42 5.64
N PRO A 158 1.83 12.61 6.25
CA PRO A 158 2.52 12.71 7.52
C PRO A 158 1.78 11.91 8.59
N LEU A 159 2.51 11.11 9.33
CA LEU A 159 2.02 10.39 10.48
C LEU A 159 2.37 11.26 11.69
N GLY A 160 1.46 12.09 12.15
CA GLY A 160 1.68 12.91 13.36
C GLY A 160 2.05 12.03 14.55
N ASP A 161 2.77 12.60 15.51
CA ASP A 161 3.04 11.93 16.77
C ASP A 161 1.71 11.47 17.38
N LEU A 162 1.61 10.19 17.71
CA LEU A 162 0.61 9.74 18.67
C LEU A 162 0.99 10.40 19.99
N GLY A 163 0.38 11.55 20.30
CA GLY A 163 0.56 12.17 21.60
C GLY A 163 0.36 11.13 22.71
N PRO A 164 1.11 11.20 23.82
CA PRO A 164 0.95 10.26 24.91
C PRO A 164 -0.45 10.40 25.50
N GLY A 165 -1.33 9.43 25.21
CA GLY A 165 -2.61 9.29 25.89
C GLY A 165 -3.84 9.56 25.04
N GLY A 166 -4.32 8.54 24.38
CA GLY A 166 -5.65 8.39 23.83
C GLY A 166 -6.25 7.07 24.25
N SER A 167 -6.28 6.79 25.56
CA SER A 167 -7.24 5.82 26.11
C SER A 167 -8.63 6.40 25.99
N ARG A 168 -9.45 5.82 25.14
CA ARG A 168 -10.91 5.78 25.35
C ARG A 168 -11.42 4.42 24.93
#